data_bd181333ef871261e54f008fc3246f73
#
_entry.id   bd181333ef871261e54f008fc3246f73
#
_cell.length_a   1.000
_cell.length_b   1.000
_cell.length_c   1.000
_cell.angle_alpha   90.00
_cell.angle_beta   90.00
_cell.angle_gamma   90.00
#
_symmetry.space_group_name_H-M   'P 1'
#
loop_
_entity.id
_entity.type
_entity.pdbx_description
1 polymer ?
#
loop_
_entity_poly.entity_id
_entity_poly.type
_entity_poly.pdbx_seq_one_letter_code
_entity_poly.pdbx_strand_id
1 'polypeptide(L)'
;MIIVMQKHAPEPHIEHVMAELTTRGFDVHRSTGADQTVLGVVGRVDTIDPREFELFDSVQEVVRVSEPYKLTSRTFRPHKTVVKARGVEIGGDRVVVMAGPCTIENETQMFETGRRVAKAGARVLRGGAYKPRTSPYAFQGMGVEGLKLLRATGDEFDMATVSEVMEIGQIEKMLDYVDILQVGARNMQNYNLLSALGQLRTPILLKRGMSATIQEWLLAAEYIMAGGNYDVVLCERGIRTFETYTRNTFDISAIPVIDKLSHLPIVGDPSHATGRRDKVMPLARAIVAAGGDGLLIEVHHDPEKAVCDGPQSLYPDQFARLMDELKIIVPAVGRSV
;
A
#
# COMPACT_ATOMS: atom_id res chain seq x y z
N MET A 1 23.90 -0.42 1.95
CA MET A 1 24.60 0.37 2.97
C MET A 1 23.78 1.64 3.21
N ILE A 2 23.80 2.17 4.40
CA ILE A 2 23.12 3.43 4.73
C ILE A 2 24.17 4.39 5.30
N ILE A 3 24.19 5.62 4.81
CA ILE A 3 25.01 6.70 5.34
C ILE A 3 24.09 7.70 6.03
N VAL A 4 24.31 7.93 7.30
CA VAL A 4 23.57 8.88 8.12
C VAL A 4 24.39 10.17 8.20
N MET A 5 23.82 11.26 7.70
CA MET A 5 24.46 12.58 7.79
C MET A 5 24.22 13.17 9.18
N GLN A 6 25.09 14.07 9.62
CA GLN A 6 24.89 14.84 10.86
C GLN A 6 23.61 15.69 10.77
N LYS A 7 23.06 16.04 11.93
CA LYS A 7 21.92 16.99 11.98
C LYS A 7 22.32 18.30 11.33
N HIS A 8 21.45 18.81 10.47
CA HIS A 8 21.65 20.06 9.73
C HIS A 8 22.94 20.07 8.86
N ALA A 9 23.36 18.90 8.35
CA ALA A 9 24.49 18.81 7.42
C ALA A 9 24.30 19.79 6.25
N PRO A 10 25.34 20.60 5.90
CA PRO A 10 25.26 21.50 4.75
C PRO A 10 25.03 20.74 3.44
N GLU A 11 24.19 21.29 2.56
CA GLU A 11 23.88 20.68 1.27
C GLU A 11 25.12 20.28 0.44
N PRO A 12 26.19 21.13 0.35
CA PRO A 12 27.41 20.77 -0.38
C PRO A 12 28.08 19.48 0.14
N HIS A 13 28.01 19.20 1.45
CA HIS A 13 28.58 17.95 2.00
C HIS A 13 27.75 16.71 1.63
N ILE A 14 26.43 16.86 1.62
CA ILE A 14 25.50 15.78 1.20
C ILE A 14 25.74 15.48 -0.29
N GLU A 15 25.78 16.49 -1.13
CA GLU A 15 26.03 16.35 -2.57
C GLU A 15 27.41 15.75 -2.86
N HIS A 16 28.44 16.10 -2.10
CA HIS A 16 29.78 15.53 -2.24
C HIS A 16 29.78 14.01 -1.98
N VAL A 17 29.15 13.56 -0.90
CA VAL A 17 29.02 12.13 -0.58
C VAL A 17 28.22 11.39 -1.67
N MET A 18 27.14 11.99 -2.15
CA MET A 18 26.31 11.40 -3.21
C MET A 18 27.09 11.29 -4.54
N ALA A 19 27.83 12.33 -4.91
CA ALA A 19 28.65 12.36 -6.13
C ALA A 19 29.74 11.28 -6.10
N GLU A 20 30.44 11.15 -4.97
CA GLU A 20 31.47 10.12 -4.80
C GLU A 20 30.92 8.71 -4.96
N LEU A 21 29.76 8.43 -4.33
CA LEU A 21 29.09 7.14 -4.46
C LEU A 21 28.64 6.88 -5.90
N THR A 22 28.06 7.87 -6.56
CA THR A 22 27.61 7.75 -7.95
C THR A 22 28.80 7.51 -8.91
N THR A 23 29.93 8.20 -8.69
CA THR A 23 31.16 8.01 -9.47
C THR A 23 31.69 6.57 -9.32
N ARG A 24 31.50 5.95 -8.17
CA ARG A 24 31.85 4.54 -7.92
C ARG A 24 30.81 3.54 -8.46
N GLY A 25 29.76 4.02 -9.14
CA GLY A 25 28.73 3.18 -9.80
C GLY A 25 27.62 2.70 -8.88
N PHE A 26 27.36 3.39 -7.77
CA PHE A 26 26.24 3.08 -6.87
C PHE A 26 25.04 3.96 -7.16
N ASP A 27 23.85 3.40 -7.03
CA ASP A 27 22.61 4.18 -6.95
C ASP A 27 22.45 4.75 -5.53
N VAL A 28 22.17 6.04 -5.45
CA VAL A 28 22.04 6.74 -4.16
C VAL A 28 20.65 7.34 -4.03
N HIS A 29 19.93 6.89 -3.01
CA HIS A 29 18.60 7.38 -2.68
C HIS A 29 18.67 8.24 -1.43
N ARG A 30 18.20 9.49 -1.55
CA ARG A 30 18.20 10.44 -0.45
C ARG A 30 16.86 10.49 0.26
N SER A 31 16.89 10.40 1.58
CA SER A 31 15.75 10.66 2.46
C SER A 31 16.09 11.83 3.40
N THR A 32 15.40 12.96 3.27
CA THR A 32 15.59 14.13 4.11
C THR A 32 14.44 14.25 5.09
N GLY A 33 14.74 14.11 6.39
CA GLY A 33 13.83 14.42 7.48
C GLY A 33 13.94 15.90 7.91
N ALA A 34 13.20 16.28 8.97
CA ALA A 34 13.22 17.64 9.51
C ALA A 34 14.63 18.07 9.98
N ASP A 35 15.38 17.15 10.59
CA ASP A 35 16.67 17.44 11.22
C ASP A 35 17.87 16.72 10.58
N GLN A 36 17.62 15.67 9.81
CA GLN A 36 18.68 14.76 9.38
C GLN A 36 18.44 14.17 8.00
N THR A 37 19.50 14.02 7.21
CA THR A 37 19.49 13.36 5.91
C THR A 37 20.11 11.98 6.02
N VAL A 38 19.51 11.01 5.35
CA VAL A 38 19.99 9.63 5.24
C VAL A 38 20.14 9.27 3.77
N LEU A 39 21.28 8.68 3.41
CA LEU A 39 21.56 8.21 2.05
C LEU A 39 21.49 6.69 2.01
N GLY A 40 20.56 6.15 1.25
CA GLY A 40 20.48 4.73 0.94
C GLY A 40 21.35 4.40 -0.27
N VAL A 41 22.40 3.58 -0.06
CA VAL A 41 23.33 3.18 -1.12
C VAL A 41 22.97 1.78 -1.60
N VAL A 42 22.56 1.67 -2.86
CA VAL A 42 22.12 0.45 -3.53
C VAL A 42 23.18 0.01 -4.52
N GLY A 43 23.48 -1.31 -4.55
CA GLY A 43 24.51 -1.90 -5.40
C GLY A 43 25.36 -2.91 -4.62
N ARG A 44 26.53 -3.27 -5.18
CA ARG A 44 27.47 -4.21 -4.56
C ARG A 44 28.31 -3.53 -3.48
N VAL A 45 27.64 -3.11 -2.40
CA VAL A 45 28.25 -2.36 -1.27
C VAL A 45 29.22 -3.21 -0.41
N ASP A 46 29.33 -4.51 -0.70
CA ASP A 46 30.32 -5.41 -0.12
C ASP A 46 31.79 -5.01 -0.49
N THR A 47 31.93 -4.30 -1.60
CA THR A 47 33.23 -3.78 -2.09
C THR A 47 33.68 -2.48 -1.41
N ILE A 48 32.84 -1.84 -0.61
CA ILE A 48 33.14 -0.57 0.07
C ILE A 48 33.57 -0.86 1.51
N ASP A 49 34.63 -0.22 1.99
CA ASP A 49 34.91 -0.12 3.42
C ASP A 49 34.07 1.04 4.01
N PRO A 50 33.12 0.78 4.93
CA PRO A 50 32.32 1.83 5.55
C PRO A 50 33.12 2.97 6.16
N ARG A 51 34.30 2.64 6.71
CA ARG A 51 35.18 3.61 7.38
C ARG A 51 35.70 4.69 6.44
N GLU A 52 35.78 4.44 5.13
CA GLU A 52 36.17 5.46 4.15
C GLU A 52 35.15 6.60 4.15
N PHE A 53 33.86 6.29 4.21
CA PHE A 53 32.78 7.28 4.17
C PHE A 53 32.51 7.94 5.53
N GLU A 54 32.91 7.31 6.63
CA GLU A 54 32.88 7.95 7.97
C GLU A 54 33.83 9.12 8.08
N LEU A 55 34.85 9.20 7.20
CA LEU A 55 35.81 10.31 7.15
C LEU A 55 35.31 11.51 6.35
N PHE A 56 34.17 11.41 5.65
CA PHE A 56 33.60 12.53 4.89
C PHE A 56 32.96 13.57 5.82
N ASP A 57 33.10 14.83 5.47
CA ASP A 57 32.54 15.94 6.23
C ASP A 57 31.02 15.74 6.44
N SER A 58 30.58 15.94 7.68
CA SER A 58 29.18 15.80 8.11
C SER A 58 28.57 14.42 7.95
N VAL A 59 29.34 13.37 7.75
CA VAL A 59 28.88 11.98 7.95
C VAL A 59 28.90 11.69 9.44
N GLN A 60 27.79 11.19 9.97
CA GLN A 60 27.66 10.80 11.37
C GLN A 60 28.05 9.34 11.58
N GLU A 61 27.54 8.46 10.74
CA GLU A 61 27.81 7.02 10.78
C GLU A 61 27.51 6.35 9.45
N VAL A 62 28.12 5.19 9.21
CA VAL A 62 27.86 4.34 8.05
C VAL A 62 27.44 2.95 8.51
N VAL A 63 26.20 2.60 8.24
CA VAL A 63 25.58 1.35 8.68
C VAL A 63 25.54 0.34 7.54
N ARG A 64 26.17 -0.81 7.71
CA ARG A 64 25.92 -1.96 6.84
C ARG A 64 24.57 -2.57 7.21
N VAL A 65 23.60 -2.46 6.30
CA VAL A 65 22.30 -3.10 6.50
C VAL A 65 22.46 -4.59 6.21
N SER A 66 22.24 -5.41 7.21
CA SER A 66 22.24 -6.87 7.08
C SER A 66 21.00 -7.39 6.36
N GLU A 67 19.89 -6.61 6.41
CA GLU A 67 18.66 -6.94 5.70
C GLU A 67 18.84 -6.83 4.18
N PRO A 68 18.23 -7.72 3.37
CA PRO A 68 18.34 -7.70 1.92
C PRO A 68 17.63 -6.51 1.27
N TYR A 69 16.65 -5.88 1.95
CA TYR A 69 15.98 -4.64 1.55
C TYR A 69 16.59 -3.43 2.26
N LYS A 70 16.68 -2.30 1.58
CA LYS A 70 17.35 -1.08 2.05
C LYS A 70 16.35 0.08 2.18
N LEU A 71 15.74 0.46 1.04
CA LEU A 71 14.86 1.62 0.94
C LEU A 71 13.58 1.46 1.76
N THR A 72 13.07 0.24 1.89
CA THR A 72 11.87 -0.05 2.69
C THR A 72 12.13 -0.13 4.19
N SER A 73 13.41 -0.15 4.63
CA SER A 73 13.75 -0.37 6.04
C SER A 73 13.57 0.88 6.91
N ARG A 74 13.28 0.67 8.21
CA ARG A 74 13.30 1.74 9.24
C ARG A 74 14.66 2.41 9.37
N THR A 75 15.74 1.71 9.06
CA THR A 75 17.10 2.26 9.09
C THR A 75 17.28 3.35 8.03
N PHE A 76 16.67 3.16 6.84
CA PHE A 76 16.70 4.18 5.78
C PHE A 76 15.83 5.41 6.14
N ARG A 77 14.64 5.17 6.70
CA ARG A 77 13.73 6.25 7.12
C ARG A 77 13.17 5.94 8.51
N PRO A 78 13.69 6.58 9.57
CA PRO A 78 13.25 6.31 10.95
C PRO A 78 11.78 6.64 11.23
N HIS A 79 11.24 7.65 10.54
CA HIS A 79 9.84 8.07 10.68
C HIS A 79 8.95 7.37 9.66
N LYS A 80 7.71 7.11 10.06
CA LYS A 80 6.69 6.50 9.20
C LYS A 80 6.44 7.36 7.96
N THR A 81 6.33 6.72 6.81
CA THR A 81 5.91 7.37 5.57
C THR A 81 4.41 7.66 5.62
N VAL A 82 4.05 8.86 5.22
CA VAL A 82 2.66 9.24 4.98
C VAL A 82 2.47 9.37 3.48
N VAL A 83 1.68 8.47 2.91
CA VAL A 83 1.35 8.45 1.47
C VAL A 83 0.13 9.32 1.24
N LYS A 84 0.23 10.25 0.27
CA LYS A 84 -0.85 11.21 -0.03
C LYS A 84 -1.51 10.89 -1.36
N ALA A 85 -2.84 10.80 -1.37
CA ALA A 85 -3.64 10.62 -2.57
C ALA A 85 -4.90 11.49 -2.48
N ARG A 86 -5.06 12.47 -3.36
CA ARG A 86 -6.24 13.37 -3.42
C ARG A 86 -6.69 13.86 -2.02
N GLY A 87 -5.79 14.43 -1.23
CA GLY A 87 -6.09 14.95 0.10
C GLY A 87 -6.29 13.89 1.19
N VAL A 88 -6.15 12.61 0.89
CA VAL A 88 -6.15 11.52 1.86
C VAL A 88 -4.72 11.19 2.25
N GLU A 89 -4.43 11.07 3.54
CA GLU A 89 -3.13 10.72 4.11
C GLU A 89 -3.18 9.30 4.71
N ILE A 90 -2.44 8.34 4.12
CA ILE A 90 -2.35 6.97 4.60
C ILE A 90 -1.03 6.80 5.36
N GLY A 91 -1.09 6.36 6.61
CA GLY A 91 0.09 6.29 7.50
C GLY A 91 0.25 7.49 8.44
N GLY A 92 -0.65 8.50 8.35
CA GLY A 92 -0.77 9.59 9.31
C GLY A 92 -1.56 9.20 10.56
N ASP A 93 -2.03 10.18 11.32
CA ASP A 93 -2.79 9.95 12.56
C ASP A 93 -4.17 9.32 12.33
N ARG A 94 -4.69 9.42 11.12
CA ARG A 94 -6.00 8.91 10.77
C ARG A 94 -5.93 7.50 10.20
N VAL A 95 -6.81 6.61 10.68
CA VAL A 95 -7.05 5.30 10.06
C VAL A 95 -7.91 5.49 8.81
N VAL A 96 -7.37 5.16 7.63
CA VAL A 96 -8.06 5.37 6.35
C VAL A 96 -8.86 4.13 5.96
N VAL A 97 -10.16 4.30 5.72
CA VAL A 97 -11.00 3.21 5.22
C VAL A 97 -11.26 3.38 3.74
N MET A 98 -10.82 2.39 2.97
CA MET A 98 -11.03 2.23 1.53
C MET A 98 -12.17 1.25 1.33
N ALA A 99 -13.26 1.65 0.70
CA ALA A 99 -14.46 0.80 0.56
C ALA A 99 -15.08 0.93 -0.83
N GLY A 100 -15.74 -0.14 -1.28
CA GLY A 100 -16.44 -0.19 -2.56
C GLY A 100 -16.55 -1.62 -3.10
N PRO A 101 -17.09 -1.83 -4.30
CA PRO A 101 -17.37 -3.16 -4.81
C PRO A 101 -16.09 -3.92 -5.23
N CYS A 102 -16.13 -5.24 -5.23
CA CYS A 102 -15.06 -6.09 -5.75
C CYS A 102 -14.72 -5.72 -7.19
N THR A 103 -15.74 -5.64 -8.03
CA THR A 103 -15.64 -5.24 -9.44
C THR A 103 -16.68 -4.17 -9.77
N ILE A 104 -16.35 -3.32 -10.72
CA ILE A 104 -17.29 -2.34 -11.28
C ILE A 104 -18.14 -3.09 -12.30
N GLU A 105 -19.47 -3.07 -12.12
CA GLU A 105 -20.41 -3.86 -12.91
C GLU A 105 -21.29 -2.99 -13.83
N ASN A 106 -21.70 -1.85 -13.33
CA ASN A 106 -22.50 -0.84 -14.04
C ASN A 106 -22.54 0.46 -13.23
N GLU A 107 -23.10 1.52 -13.83
CA GLU A 107 -23.22 2.84 -13.23
C GLU A 107 -24.03 2.83 -11.93
N THR A 108 -25.20 2.20 -11.92
CA THR A 108 -26.07 2.15 -10.73
C THR A 108 -25.37 1.48 -9.54
N GLN A 109 -24.70 0.34 -9.78
CA GLN A 109 -23.96 -0.36 -8.74
C GLN A 109 -22.83 0.51 -8.16
N MET A 110 -22.06 1.15 -9.05
CA MET A 110 -20.91 1.94 -8.63
C MET A 110 -21.36 3.18 -7.85
N PHE A 111 -22.33 3.92 -8.37
CA PHE A 111 -22.85 5.15 -7.76
C PHE A 111 -23.56 4.89 -6.43
N GLU A 112 -24.47 3.91 -6.36
CA GLU A 112 -25.19 3.58 -5.12
C GLU A 112 -24.25 3.06 -4.04
N THR A 113 -23.26 2.26 -4.40
CA THR A 113 -22.26 1.80 -3.43
C THR A 113 -21.40 2.97 -2.98
N GLY A 114 -20.88 3.78 -3.92
CA GLY A 114 -20.05 4.96 -3.63
C GLY A 114 -20.74 5.95 -2.68
N ARG A 115 -22.00 6.29 -2.98
CA ARG A 115 -22.82 7.18 -2.15
C ARG A 115 -22.93 6.69 -0.70
N ARG A 116 -23.17 5.39 -0.52
CA ARG A 116 -23.40 4.82 0.82
C ARG A 116 -22.09 4.67 1.61
N VAL A 117 -20.98 4.30 0.97
CA VAL A 117 -19.69 4.19 1.66
C VAL A 117 -19.12 5.57 2.02
N ALA A 118 -19.27 6.57 1.14
CA ALA A 118 -18.90 7.96 1.43
C ALA A 118 -19.69 8.52 2.63
N LYS A 119 -21.01 8.34 2.64
CA LYS A 119 -21.88 8.76 3.75
C LYS A 119 -21.48 8.13 5.08
N ALA A 120 -21.00 6.89 5.05
CA ALA A 120 -20.52 6.19 6.25
C ALA A 120 -19.11 6.61 6.69
N GLY A 121 -18.36 7.38 5.88
CA GLY A 121 -17.06 7.92 6.24
C GLY A 121 -15.86 7.27 5.53
N ALA A 122 -16.06 6.45 4.49
CA ALA A 122 -14.96 6.01 3.64
C ALA A 122 -14.32 7.22 2.93
N ARG A 123 -12.98 7.21 2.81
CA ARG A 123 -12.22 8.29 2.17
C ARG A 123 -11.65 7.89 0.81
N VAL A 124 -11.61 6.61 0.52
CA VAL A 124 -11.12 6.06 -0.74
C VAL A 124 -12.16 5.10 -1.30
N LEU A 125 -12.56 5.32 -2.54
CA LEU A 125 -13.45 4.44 -3.29
C LEU A 125 -12.63 3.38 -4.02
N ARG A 126 -12.88 2.10 -3.72
CA ARG A 126 -12.24 0.99 -4.41
C ARG A 126 -13.19 0.34 -5.40
N GLY A 127 -12.65 -0.11 -6.52
CA GLY A 127 -13.40 -0.89 -7.52
C GLY A 127 -12.46 -1.47 -8.57
N GLY A 128 -12.60 -2.77 -8.88
CA GLY A 128 -11.80 -3.40 -9.92
C GLY A 128 -12.40 -3.16 -11.30
N ALA A 129 -11.71 -2.37 -12.13
CA ALA A 129 -12.09 -2.19 -13.54
C ALA A 129 -11.60 -3.34 -14.42
N TYR A 130 -10.47 -3.93 -14.06
CA TYR A 130 -9.90 -5.15 -14.65
C TYR A 130 -9.88 -6.25 -13.59
N LYS A 131 -10.11 -7.52 -13.99
CA LYS A 131 -10.22 -8.63 -13.04
C LYS A 131 -9.34 -9.82 -13.43
N PRO A 132 -8.36 -10.20 -12.59
CA PRO A 132 -7.60 -11.43 -12.79
C PRO A 132 -8.50 -12.64 -12.46
N ARG A 133 -8.91 -13.38 -13.48
CA ARG A 133 -9.81 -14.52 -13.33
C ARG A 133 -9.08 -15.83 -13.64
N THR A 134 -9.35 -16.85 -12.82
CA THR A 134 -8.84 -18.21 -13.08
C THR A 134 -9.54 -18.84 -14.29
N SER A 135 -10.83 -18.50 -14.51
CA SER A 135 -11.59 -18.96 -15.67
C SER A 135 -11.64 -17.86 -16.74
N PRO A 136 -11.35 -18.17 -18.02
CA PRO A 136 -11.46 -17.18 -19.10
C PRO A 136 -12.92 -16.81 -19.42
N TYR A 137 -13.88 -17.62 -18.95
CA TYR A 137 -15.31 -17.37 -19.16
C TYR A 137 -15.93 -16.49 -18.07
N ALA A 138 -15.22 -16.19 -17.00
CA ALA A 138 -15.70 -15.29 -15.97
C ALA A 138 -15.64 -13.83 -16.41
N PHE A 139 -16.43 -12.96 -15.79
CA PHE A 139 -16.44 -11.53 -16.05
C PHE A 139 -15.05 -10.92 -15.85
N GLN A 140 -14.49 -10.30 -16.89
CA GLN A 140 -13.11 -9.77 -16.91
C GLN A 140 -13.01 -8.31 -16.44
N GLY A 141 -14.12 -7.67 -16.10
CA GLY A 141 -14.22 -6.25 -15.78
C GLY A 141 -14.70 -5.40 -16.94
N MET A 142 -14.99 -4.14 -16.67
CA MET A 142 -15.48 -3.16 -17.65
C MET A 142 -14.34 -2.40 -18.37
N GLY A 143 -13.10 -2.63 -17.98
CA GLY A 143 -11.95 -1.92 -18.54
C GLY A 143 -12.04 -0.40 -18.34
N VAL A 144 -11.73 0.36 -19.39
CA VAL A 144 -11.71 1.84 -19.34
C VAL A 144 -13.07 2.43 -18.96
N GLU A 145 -14.18 1.86 -19.41
CA GLU A 145 -15.50 2.34 -19.02
C GLU A 145 -15.75 2.20 -17.52
N GLY A 146 -15.25 1.10 -16.91
CA GLY A 146 -15.28 0.96 -15.47
C GLY A 146 -14.41 2.00 -14.75
N LEU A 147 -13.24 2.35 -15.29
CA LEU A 147 -12.39 3.41 -14.74
C LEU A 147 -13.09 4.78 -14.77
N LYS A 148 -13.80 5.11 -15.87
CA LYS A 148 -14.58 6.34 -15.96
C LYS A 148 -15.68 6.41 -14.89
N LEU A 149 -16.40 5.31 -14.68
CA LEU A 149 -17.43 5.21 -13.64
C LEU A 149 -16.83 5.37 -12.23
N LEU A 150 -15.68 4.74 -11.98
CA LEU A 150 -14.97 4.87 -10.71
C LEU A 150 -14.57 6.33 -10.43
N ARG A 151 -13.98 7.00 -11.46
CA ARG A 151 -13.56 8.40 -11.34
C ARG A 151 -14.76 9.32 -11.13
N ALA A 152 -15.80 9.20 -11.95
CA ALA A 152 -17.00 10.02 -11.84
C ALA A 152 -17.67 9.88 -10.45
N THR A 153 -17.75 8.65 -9.93
CA THR A 153 -18.28 8.40 -8.59
C THR A 153 -17.36 8.95 -7.50
N GLY A 154 -16.04 8.83 -7.65
CA GLY A 154 -15.08 9.42 -6.71
C GLY A 154 -15.17 10.95 -6.67
N ASP A 155 -15.35 11.59 -7.82
CA ASP A 155 -15.51 13.04 -7.92
C ASP A 155 -16.82 13.52 -7.29
N GLU A 156 -17.93 12.83 -7.54
CA GLU A 156 -19.25 13.17 -6.98
C GLU A 156 -19.27 13.13 -5.44
N PHE A 157 -18.54 12.20 -4.84
CA PHE A 157 -18.56 12.02 -3.37
C PHE A 157 -17.24 12.43 -2.67
N ASP A 158 -16.39 13.20 -3.33
CA ASP A 158 -15.10 13.69 -2.82
C ASP A 158 -14.24 12.57 -2.20
N MET A 159 -14.09 11.45 -2.93
CA MET A 159 -13.24 10.33 -2.54
C MET A 159 -12.07 10.17 -3.49
N ALA A 160 -10.91 9.83 -2.96
CA ALA A 160 -9.82 9.27 -3.76
C ALA A 160 -10.24 7.91 -4.34
N THR A 161 -9.60 7.49 -5.44
CA THR A 161 -9.95 6.23 -6.12
C THR A 161 -8.78 5.26 -6.14
N VAL A 162 -9.08 3.96 -6.01
CA VAL A 162 -8.10 2.88 -6.13
C VAL A 162 -8.65 1.75 -7.01
N SER A 163 -7.85 1.29 -7.98
CA SER A 163 -8.16 0.14 -8.83
C SER A 163 -6.93 -0.70 -9.11
N GLU A 164 -7.13 -2.00 -9.39
CA GLU A 164 -6.05 -2.95 -9.63
C GLU A 164 -5.51 -2.81 -11.06
N VAL A 165 -4.17 -2.63 -11.17
CA VAL A 165 -3.41 -2.73 -12.41
C VAL A 165 -2.84 -4.14 -12.53
N MET A 166 -3.06 -4.80 -13.69
CA MET A 166 -2.64 -6.18 -13.90
C MET A 166 -1.43 -6.33 -14.82
N GLU A 167 -1.22 -5.35 -15.71
CA GLU A 167 -0.16 -5.37 -16.72
C GLU A 167 0.32 -3.96 -17.06
N ILE A 168 1.51 -3.86 -17.62
CA ILE A 168 2.15 -2.57 -17.94
C ILE A 168 1.31 -1.75 -18.93
N GLY A 169 0.69 -2.40 -19.94
CA GLY A 169 -0.13 -1.74 -20.94
C GLY A 169 -1.41 -1.05 -20.41
N GLN A 170 -1.79 -1.32 -19.15
CA GLN A 170 -2.93 -0.66 -18.51
C GLN A 170 -2.53 0.62 -17.78
N ILE A 171 -1.25 0.77 -17.41
CA ILE A 171 -0.79 1.87 -16.54
C ILE A 171 -1.24 3.22 -17.08
N GLU A 172 -0.83 3.57 -18.30
CA GLU A 172 -1.11 4.87 -18.90
C GLU A 172 -2.62 5.18 -18.92
N LYS A 173 -3.43 4.18 -19.26
CA LYS A 173 -4.91 4.32 -19.32
C LYS A 173 -5.54 4.52 -17.94
N MET A 174 -4.89 4.07 -16.87
CA MET A 174 -5.40 4.17 -15.51
C MET A 174 -5.06 5.49 -14.84
N LEU A 175 -3.94 6.12 -15.21
CA LEU A 175 -3.44 7.34 -14.55
C LEU A 175 -4.44 8.51 -14.60
N ASP A 176 -5.30 8.58 -15.62
CA ASP A 176 -6.32 9.62 -15.74
C ASP A 176 -7.51 9.41 -14.78
N TYR A 177 -7.68 8.20 -14.21
CA TYR A 177 -8.89 7.80 -13.51
C TYR A 177 -8.66 7.36 -12.06
N VAL A 178 -7.43 7.01 -11.67
CA VAL A 178 -7.16 6.49 -10.33
C VAL A 178 -6.09 7.30 -9.61
N ASP A 179 -6.30 7.53 -8.33
CA ASP A 179 -5.36 8.22 -7.47
C ASP A 179 -4.36 7.25 -6.82
N ILE A 180 -4.68 5.95 -6.78
CA ILE A 180 -3.85 4.89 -6.21
C ILE A 180 -3.93 3.67 -7.14
N LEU A 181 -2.77 3.18 -7.61
CA LEU A 181 -2.70 1.94 -8.37
C LEU A 181 -2.49 0.75 -7.42
N GLN A 182 -3.39 -0.24 -7.47
CA GLN A 182 -3.26 -1.44 -6.66
C GLN A 182 -2.55 -2.55 -7.44
N VAL A 183 -1.52 -3.13 -6.82
CA VAL A 183 -0.91 -4.39 -7.29
C VAL A 183 -1.55 -5.54 -6.53
N GLY A 184 -2.23 -6.42 -7.24
CA GLY A 184 -2.88 -7.59 -6.68
C GLY A 184 -1.89 -8.63 -6.16
N ALA A 185 -2.31 -9.46 -5.22
CA ALA A 185 -1.46 -10.48 -4.58
C ALA A 185 -0.79 -11.45 -5.58
N ARG A 186 -1.45 -11.73 -6.72
CA ARG A 186 -0.89 -12.58 -7.78
C ARG A 186 0.26 -11.89 -8.56
N ASN A 187 0.31 -10.57 -8.54
CA ASN A 187 1.29 -9.73 -9.22
C ASN A 187 2.40 -9.19 -8.28
N MET A 188 2.41 -9.59 -7.00
CA MET A 188 3.46 -9.15 -6.08
C MET A 188 4.87 -9.49 -6.57
N GLN A 189 5.04 -10.57 -7.30
CA GLN A 189 6.32 -11.02 -7.86
C GLN A 189 6.46 -10.72 -9.37
N ASN A 190 5.56 -9.91 -9.93
CA ASN A 190 5.71 -9.43 -11.30
C ASN A 190 6.67 -8.23 -11.32
N TYR A 191 7.96 -8.52 -11.23
CA TYR A 191 9.00 -7.51 -11.08
C TYR A 191 9.06 -6.53 -12.25
N ASN A 192 8.68 -6.94 -13.46
CA ASN A 192 8.58 -6.03 -14.60
C ASN A 192 7.47 -4.97 -14.37
N LEU A 193 6.31 -5.40 -13.86
CA LEU A 193 5.23 -4.49 -13.50
C LEU A 193 5.67 -3.57 -12.34
N LEU A 194 6.30 -4.11 -11.29
CA LEU A 194 6.77 -3.34 -10.15
C LEU A 194 7.80 -2.28 -10.56
N SER A 195 8.74 -2.64 -11.44
CA SER A 195 9.74 -1.70 -11.96
C SER A 195 9.10 -0.58 -12.80
N ALA A 196 8.10 -0.90 -13.62
CA ALA A 196 7.36 0.11 -14.38
C ALA A 196 6.58 1.08 -13.46
N LEU A 197 5.94 0.55 -12.42
CA LEU A 197 5.24 1.34 -11.41
C LEU A 197 6.20 2.21 -10.57
N GLY A 198 7.44 1.77 -10.40
CA GLY A 198 8.50 2.53 -9.76
C GLY A 198 8.88 3.83 -10.47
N GLN A 199 8.63 3.93 -11.78
CA GLN A 199 8.91 5.15 -12.56
C GLN A 199 7.82 6.22 -12.42
N LEU A 200 6.71 5.90 -11.75
CA LEU A 200 5.57 6.81 -11.58
C LEU A 200 5.72 7.68 -10.32
N ARG A 201 4.81 8.66 -10.20
CA ARG A 201 4.60 9.42 -8.95
C ARG A 201 3.26 9.09 -8.29
N THR A 202 2.45 8.24 -8.93
CA THR A 202 1.17 7.77 -8.41
C THR A 202 1.40 6.78 -7.27
N PRO A 203 0.73 6.91 -6.13
CA PRO A 203 0.80 5.97 -5.02
C PRO A 203 0.46 4.53 -5.42
N ILE A 204 1.18 3.57 -4.81
CA ILE A 204 1.00 2.14 -5.06
C ILE A 204 0.50 1.43 -3.81
N LEU A 205 -0.63 0.73 -3.90
CA LEU A 205 -1.10 -0.21 -2.89
C LEU A 205 -0.61 -1.62 -3.25
N LEU A 206 0.39 -2.13 -2.54
CA LEU A 206 1.02 -3.42 -2.82
C LEU A 206 0.45 -4.52 -1.90
N LYS A 207 -0.36 -5.41 -2.45
CA LYS A 207 -0.90 -6.57 -1.71
C LYS A 207 0.15 -7.67 -1.54
N ARG A 208 0.23 -8.23 -0.33
CA ARG A 208 1.06 -9.39 -0.02
C ARG A 208 0.62 -10.62 -0.81
N GLY A 209 1.56 -11.35 -1.38
CA GLY A 209 1.33 -12.63 -2.02
C GLY A 209 0.85 -13.69 -1.02
N MET A 210 -0.01 -14.61 -1.47
CA MET A 210 -0.67 -15.60 -0.60
C MET A 210 0.30 -16.60 0.08
N SER A 211 1.51 -16.74 -0.43
CA SER A 211 2.55 -17.61 0.13
C SER A 211 3.87 -16.85 0.32
N ALA A 212 3.80 -15.50 0.36
CA ALA A 212 4.96 -14.65 0.47
C ALA A 212 5.32 -14.40 1.94
N THR A 213 6.61 -14.51 2.25
CA THR A 213 7.18 -14.03 3.50
C THR A 213 7.11 -12.51 3.59
N ILE A 214 7.27 -11.96 4.80
CA ILE A 214 7.39 -10.50 5.00
C ILE A 214 8.60 -9.95 4.24
N GLN A 215 9.72 -10.67 4.25
CA GLN A 215 10.93 -10.28 3.53
C GLN A 215 10.70 -10.17 2.01
N GLU A 216 10.06 -11.17 1.39
CA GLU A 216 9.71 -11.13 -0.04
C GLU A 216 8.77 -9.97 -0.37
N TRP A 217 7.84 -9.66 0.52
CA TRP A 217 6.93 -8.54 0.35
C TRP A 217 7.65 -7.19 0.43
N LEU A 218 8.57 -7.01 1.39
CA LEU A 218 9.41 -5.82 1.48
C LEU A 218 10.36 -5.68 0.28
N LEU A 219 10.91 -6.79 -0.22
CA LEU A 219 11.70 -6.79 -1.46
C LEU A 219 10.87 -6.43 -2.69
N ALA A 220 9.61 -6.83 -2.75
CA ALA A 220 8.71 -6.40 -3.83
C ALA A 220 8.44 -4.88 -3.77
N ALA A 221 8.25 -4.32 -2.57
CA ALA A 221 8.16 -2.87 -2.39
C ALA A 221 9.49 -2.16 -2.75
N GLU A 222 10.63 -2.77 -2.45
CA GLU A 222 11.96 -2.26 -2.82
C GLU A 222 12.10 -2.07 -4.34
N TYR A 223 11.56 -2.98 -5.16
CA TYR A 223 11.55 -2.82 -6.63
C TYR A 223 10.83 -1.55 -7.09
N ILE A 224 9.72 -1.20 -6.46
CA ILE A 224 8.98 0.03 -6.75
C ILE A 224 9.81 1.24 -6.31
N MET A 225 10.34 1.20 -5.09
CA MET A 225 11.07 2.32 -4.50
C MET A 225 12.42 2.56 -5.19
N ALA A 226 13.09 1.52 -5.67
CA ALA A 226 14.33 1.63 -6.45
C ALA A 226 14.12 2.38 -7.78
N GLY A 227 12.91 2.35 -8.34
CA GLY A 227 12.52 3.17 -9.49
C GLY A 227 12.29 4.66 -9.16
N GLY A 228 12.28 5.04 -7.87
CA GLY A 228 12.06 6.41 -7.40
C GLY A 228 10.66 6.71 -6.88
N ASN A 229 9.74 5.73 -6.87
CA ASN A 229 8.40 5.89 -6.29
C ASN A 229 8.41 5.44 -4.83
N TYR A 230 8.40 6.41 -3.91
CA TYR A 230 8.41 6.17 -2.47
C TYR A 230 7.01 6.11 -1.84
N ASP A 231 5.95 6.35 -2.61
CA ASP A 231 4.57 6.38 -2.16
C ASP A 231 3.95 4.96 -2.23
N VAL A 232 4.45 4.07 -1.38
CA VAL A 232 4.01 2.67 -1.32
C VAL A 232 3.26 2.41 -0.03
N VAL A 233 2.06 1.82 -0.14
CA VAL A 233 1.22 1.33 0.96
C VAL A 233 1.21 -0.19 0.89
N LEU A 234 1.57 -0.85 1.97
CA LEU A 234 1.50 -2.30 2.09
C LEU A 234 0.08 -2.75 2.47
N CYS A 235 -0.41 -3.87 1.88
CA CYS A 235 -1.74 -4.40 2.19
C CYS A 235 -1.66 -5.89 2.52
N GLU A 236 -1.83 -6.24 3.81
CA GLU A 236 -2.02 -7.63 4.24
C GLU A 236 -3.43 -8.10 3.86
N ARG A 237 -3.55 -9.26 3.22
CA ARG A 237 -4.81 -9.80 2.69
C ARG A 237 -5.02 -11.29 2.96
N GLY A 238 -4.24 -11.85 3.86
CA GLY A 238 -4.25 -13.26 4.22
C GLY A 238 -3.27 -14.11 3.42
N ILE A 239 -2.72 -15.08 4.10
CA ILE A 239 -1.80 -16.08 3.55
C ILE A 239 -2.44 -17.45 3.54
N ARG A 240 -1.98 -18.32 2.65
CA ARG A 240 -2.38 -19.73 2.63
C ARG A 240 -1.77 -20.46 3.81
N THR A 241 -2.61 -21.19 4.52
CA THR A 241 -2.21 -22.06 5.60
C THR A 241 -2.91 -23.41 5.43
N PHE A 242 -2.76 -24.31 6.38
CA PHE A 242 -3.49 -25.58 6.43
C PHE A 242 -4.99 -25.41 6.77
N GLU A 243 -5.39 -24.25 7.31
CA GLU A 243 -6.78 -23.97 7.68
C GLU A 243 -7.64 -23.74 6.43
N THR A 244 -8.82 -24.35 6.39
CA THR A 244 -9.72 -24.31 5.23
C THR A 244 -11.07 -23.66 5.50
N TYR A 245 -11.37 -23.30 6.76
CA TYR A 245 -12.64 -22.66 7.12
C TYR A 245 -12.80 -21.25 6.55
N THR A 246 -11.70 -20.55 6.40
CA THR A 246 -11.61 -19.26 5.68
C THR A 246 -10.76 -19.43 4.42
N ARG A 247 -10.95 -18.54 3.43
CA ARG A 247 -10.19 -18.59 2.17
C ARG A 247 -8.69 -18.52 2.40
N ASN A 248 -8.26 -17.65 3.31
CA ASN A 248 -6.88 -17.50 3.77
C ASN A 248 -6.89 -17.16 5.26
N THR A 249 -5.75 -17.34 5.92
CA THR A 249 -5.53 -16.90 7.29
C THR A 249 -4.97 -15.48 7.26
N PHE A 250 -5.64 -14.51 7.88
CA PHE A 250 -5.09 -13.17 8.01
C PHE A 250 -3.95 -13.20 9.03
N ASP A 251 -2.75 -12.80 8.59
CA ASP A 251 -1.60 -12.68 9.47
C ASP A 251 -1.64 -11.35 10.22
N ILE A 252 -2.34 -11.33 11.36
CA ILE A 252 -2.46 -10.12 12.18
C ILE A 252 -1.10 -9.66 12.72
N SER A 253 -0.16 -10.59 12.91
CA SER A 253 1.18 -10.29 13.38
C SER A 253 2.03 -9.54 12.36
N ALA A 254 1.68 -9.62 11.08
CA ALA A 254 2.36 -8.84 10.05
C ALA A 254 2.28 -7.33 10.29
N ILE A 255 1.22 -6.84 10.92
CA ILE A 255 1.03 -5.40 11.19
C ILE A 255 2.14 -4.86 12.11
N PRO A 256 2.30 -5.33 13.36
CA PRO A 256 3.37 -4.85 14.23
C PRO A 256 4.77 -5.24 13.76
N VAL A 257 4.92 -6.32 12.99
CA VAL A 257 6.22 -6.70 12.40
C VAL A 257 6.63 -5.70 11.32
N ILE A 258 5.73 -5.32 10.41
CA ILE A 258 6.00 -4.30 9.39
C ILE A 258 6.28 -2.95 10.06
N ASP A 259 5.50 -2.56 11.06
CA ASP A 259 5.75 -1.30 11.79
C ASP A 259 7.15 -1.24 12.40
N LYS A 260 7.69 -2.36 12.86
CA LYS A 260 9.07 -2.47 13.37
C LYS A 260 10.12 -2.44 12.26
N LEU A 261 9.91 -3.16 11.16
CA LEU A 261 10.93 -3.40 10.13
C LEU A 261 10.97 -2.29 9.07
N SER A 262 9.82 -1.67 8.78
CA SER A 262 9.63 -0.76 7.66
C SER A 262 9.02 0.57 8.11
N HIS A 263 9.29 1.61 7.33
CA HIS A 263 8.61 2.91 7.49
C HIS A 263 7.33 3.01 6.63
N LEU A 264 7.03 2.01 5.80
CA LEU A 264 5.86 2.05 4.92
C LEU A 264 4.57 1.84 5.71
N PRO A 265 3.48 2.56 5.38
CA PRO A 265 2.18 2.32 6.00
C PRO A 265 1.62 0.96 5.60
N ILE A 266 0.89 0.33 6.53
CA ILE A 266 0.27 -0.98 6.34
C ILE A 266 -1.24 -0.92 6.56
N VAL A 267 -2.00 -1.41 5.59
CA VAL A 267 -3.45 -1.59 5.68
C VAL A 267 -3.82 -3.07 5.65
N GLY A 268 -5.02 -3.39 6.10
CA GLY A 268 -5.53 -4.77 6.07
C GLY A 268 -6.77 -4.93 5.20
N ASP A 269 -6.85 -6.06 4.49
CA ASP A 269 -7.98 -6.47 3.65
C ASP A 269 -8.66 -7.71 4.26
N PRO A 270 -9.63 -7.51 5.16
CA PRO A 270 -10.34 -8.62 5.81
C PRO A 270 -11.27 -9.36 4.84
N SER A 271 -11.75 -8.70 3.78
CA SER A 271 -12.66 -9.29 2.80
C SER A 271 -12.01 -10.42 2.02
N HIS A 272 -10.83 -10.16 1.42
CA HIS A 272 -10.09 -11.17 0.67
C HIS A 272 -9.37 -12.18 1.57
N ALA A 273 -9.06 -11.82 2.81
CA ALA A 273 -8.47 -12.75 3.76
C ALA A 273 -9.45 -13.89 4.08
N THR A 274 -10.61 -13.55 4.58
CA THR A 274 -11.55 -14.56 5.07
C THR A 274 -12.43 -15.15 3.97
N GLY A 275 -12.78 -14.37 2.93
CA GLY A 275 -13.73 -14.76 1.90
C GLY A 275 -15.16 -14.93 2.44
N ARG A 276 -15.44 -14.42 3.64
CA ARG A 276 -16.71 -14.61 4.37
C ARG A 276 -17.16 -13.31 5.02
N ARG A 277 -18.36 -12.84 4.65
CA ARG A 277 -18.96 -11.60 5.13
C ARG A 277 -19.02 -11.49 6.67
N ASP A 278 -19.41 -12.59 7.33
CA ASP A 278 -19.56 -12.65 8.79
C ASP A 278 -18.23 -12.49 9.56
N LYS A 279 -17.09 -12.62 8.89
CA LYS A 279 -15.75 -12.48 9.48
C LYS A 279 -15.10 -11.12 9.18
N VAL A 280 -15.63 -10.34 8.25
CA VAL A 280 -15.04 -9.04 7.84
C VAL A 280 -15.01 -8.05 9.00
N MET A 281 -16.13 -7.81 9.66
CA MET A 281 -16.20 -6.83 10.75
C MET A 281 -15.31 -7.19 11.96
N PRO A 282 -15.37 -8.42 12.51
CA PRO A 282 -14.46 -8.81 13.59
C PRO A 282 -12.99 -8.61 13.25
N LEU A 283 -12.60 -9.00 12.03
CA LEU A 283 -11.21 -8.90 11.59
C LEU A 283 -10.79 -7.45 11.32
N ALA A 284 -11.68 -6.62 10.77
CA ALA A 284 -11.42 -5.19 10.58
C ALA A 284 -11.09 -4.49 11.90
N ARG A 285 -11.84 -4.81 12.97
CA ARG A 285 -11.55 -4.29 14.33
C ARG A 285 -10.18 -4.76 14.84
N ALA A 286 -9.84 -6.03 14.63
CA ALA A 286 -8.56 -6.58 15.04
C ALA A 286 -7.37 -5.93 14.30
N ILE A 287 -7.52 -5.65 13.00
CA ILE A 287 -6.52 -4.96 12.18
C ILE A 287 -6.21 -3.57 12.76
N VAL A 288 -7.24 -2.80 13.09
CA VAL A 288 -7.07 -1.47 13.65
C VAL A 288 -6.47 -1.55 15.06
N ALA A 289 -6.95 -2.47 15.89
CA ALA A 289 -6.41 -2.69 17.23
C ALA A 289 -4.94 -3.12 17.23
N ALA A 290 -4.48 -3.81 16.17
CA ALA A 290 -3.08 -4.18 15.98
C ALA A 290 -2.19 -3.04 15.45
N GLY A 291 -2.77 -1.86 15.17
CA GLY A 291 -2.03 -0.68 14.69
C GLY A 291 -2.05 -0.48 13.16
N GLY A 292 -2.94 -1.16 12.43
CA GLY A 292 -3.10 -0.96 10.98
C GLY A 292 -3.45 0.49 10.62
N ASP A 293 -2.83 1.01 9.56
CA ASP A 293 -3.01 2.38 9.08
C ASP A 293 -4.31 2.58 8.30
N GLY A 294 -4.97 1.49 7.96
CA GLY A 294 -6.24 1.54 7.25
C GLY A 294 -6.81 0.16 6.97
N LEU A 295 -7.95 0.18 6.30
CA LEU A 295 -8.72 -0.99 5.90
C LEU A 295 -9.07 -0.91 4.42
N LEU A 296 -9.05 -2.05 3.73
CA LEU A 296 -9.58 -2.22 2.38
C LEU A 296 -10.75 -3.20 2.44
N ILE A 297 -11.99 -2.72 2.24
CA ILE A 297 -13.21 -3.48 2.49
C ILE A 297 -14.07 -3.57 1.24
N GLU A 298 -14.56 -4.75 0.94
CA GLU A 298 -15.57 -4.95 -0.10
C GLU A 298 -16.97 -4.65 0.43
N VAL A 299 -17.63 -3.71 -0.25
CA VAL A 299 -19.01 -3.31 0.01
C VAL A 299 -19.76 -3.32 -1.32
N HIS A 300 -20.95 -3.87 -1.33
CA HIS A 300 -21.81 -3.88 -2.52
C HIS A 300 -23.23 -3.47 -2.12
N HIS A 301 -23.90 -2.66 -2.95
CA HIS A 301 -25.25 -2.17 -2.64
C HIS A 301 -26.28 -3.32 -2.55
N ASP A 302 -26.08 -4.42 -3.30
CA ASP A 302 -26.88 -5.64 -3.30
C ASP A 302 -25.95 -6.87 -3.48
N PRO A 303 -25.27 -7.36 -2.41
CA PRO A 303 -24.28 -8.43 -2.51
C PRO A 303 -24.79 -9.74 -3.08
N GLU A 304 -26.11 -9.99 -3.00
CA GLU A 304 -26.71 -11.22 -3.54
C GLU A 304 -26.73 -11.24 -5.07
N LYS A 305 -26.69 -10.06 -5.70
CA LYS A 305 -26.62 -9.90 -7.16
C LYS A 305 -25.22 -9.60 -7.69
N ALA A 306 -24.22 -9.54 -6.80
CA ALA A 306 -22.86 -9.24 -7.18
C ALA A 306 -22.31 -10.28 -8.18
N VAL A 307 -21.74 -9.81 -9.29
CA VAL A 307 -21.09 -10.64 -10.31
C VAL A 307 -19.81 -11.29 -9.78
N CYS A 308 -19.19 -10.67 -8.76
CA CYS A 308 -17.94 -11.13 -8.16
C CYS A 308 -17.95 -10.94 -6.64
N ASP A 309 -17.51 -11.98 -5.92
CA ASP A 309 -17.22 -11.97 -4.48
C ASP A 309 -18.36 -11.47 -3.56
N GLY A 310 -19.62 -11.66 -3.97
CA GLY A 310 -20.81 -11.33 -3.17
C GLY A 310 -20.80 -11.91 -1.76
N PRO A 311 -20.43 -13.20 -1.54
CA PRO A 311 -20.39 -13.80 -0.21
C PRO A 311 -19.47 -13.14 0.81
N GLN A 312 -18.46 -12.38 0.38
CA GLN A 312 -17.53 -11.65 1.26
C GLN A 312 -17.82 -10.16 1.35
N SER A 313 -18.64 -9.61 0.44
CA SER A 313 -18.98 -8.19 0.42
C SER A 313 -19.96 -7.84 1.54
N LEU A 314 -19.68 -6.76 2.26
CA LEU A 314 -20.63 -6.23 3.25
C LEU A 314 -21.81 -5.55 2.55
N TYR A 315 -22.99 -5.61 3.17
CA TYR A 315 -24.07 -4.69 2.90
C TYR A 315 -23.69 -3.28 3.37
N PRO A 316 -24.19 -2.21 2.76
CA PRO A 316 -23.89 -0.84 3.18
C PRO A 316 -24.22 -0.55 4.64
N ASP A 317 -25.30 -1.12 5.18
CA ASP A 317 -25.69 -0.94 6.59
C ASP A 317 -24.70 -1.64 7.54
N GLN A 318 -24.17 -2.81 7.15
CA GLN A 318 -23.11 -3.47 7.90
C GLN A 318 -21.82 -2.65 7.89
N PHE A 319 -21.49 -2.05 6.74
CA PHE A 319 -20.35 -1.16 6.63
C PHE A 319 -20.53 0.09 7.50
N ALA A 320 -21.69 0.73 7.48
CA ALA A 320 -21.99 1.88 8.34
C ALA A 320 -21.83 1.52 9.82
N ARG A 321 -22.36 0.38 10.25
CA ARG A 321 -22.18 -0.13 11.61
C ARG A 321 -20.71 -0.36 11.94
N LEU A 322 -19.92 -0.94 11.03
CA LEU A 322 -18.48 -1.10 11.24
C LEU A 322 -17.80 0.25 11.46
N MET A 323 -18.11 1.25 10.65
CA MET A 323 -17.55 2.60 10.80
C MET A 323 -17.90 3.22 12.17
N ASP A 324 -19.10 2.97 12.70
CA ASP A 324 -19.47 3.44 14.06
C ASP A 324 -18.69 2.68 15.14
N GLU A 325 -18.47 1.37 14.99
CA GLU A 325 -17.63 0.58 15.89
C GLU A 325 -16.17 1.05 15.86
N LEU A 326 -15.64 1.43 14.68
CA LEU A 326 -14.27 1.95 14.54
C LEU A 326 -14.09 3.31 15.23
N LYS A 327 -15.08 4.19 15.26
CA LYS A 327 -15.04 5.45 16.01
C LYS A 327 -14.80 5.25 17.52
N ILE A 328 -15.12 4.05 18.03
CA ILE A 328 -14.89 3.69 19.43
C ILE A 328 -13.50 3.08 19.62
N ILE A 329 -13.07 2.21 18.70
CA ILE A 329 -11.83 1.44 18.82
C ILE A 329 -10.59 2.27 18.48
N VAL A 330 -10.67 3.07 17.40
CA VAL A 330 -9.55 3.85 16.89
C VAL A 330 -8.96 4.82 17.93
N PRO A 331 -9.75 5.56 18.72
CA PRO A 331 -9.23 6.39 19.80
C PRO A 331 -8.49 5.59 20.89
N ALA A 332 -8.91 4.35 21.16
CA ALA A 332 -8.24 3.49 22.16
C ALA A 332 -6.80 3.12 21.79
N VAL A 333 -6.44 3.20 20.49
CA VAL A 333 -5.07 3.01 19.99
C VAL A 333 -4.38 4.35 19.65
N GLY A 334 -4.91 5.46 20.15
CA GLY A 334 -4.30 6.79 20.03
C GLY A 334 -4.45 7.46 18.65
N ARG A 335 -5.45 7.06 17.84
CA ARG A 335 -5.66 7.55 16.47
C ARG A 335 -7.08 8.07 16.24
N SER A 336 -7.37 8.60 15.05
CA SER A 336 -8.70 9.02 14.58
C SER A 336 -9.14 8.23 13.33
N VAL A 337 -10.43 8.28 13.00
CA VAL A 337 -10.98 7.63 11.80
C VAL A 337 -11.84 8.62 11.00
#